data_75445db79422a13930d22f3a4ecae44d
#
_entry.id   75445db79422a13930d22f3a4ecae44d
#
_cell.length_a   1.000
_cell.length_b   1.000
_cell.length_c   1.000
_cell.angle_alpha   90.00
_cell.angle_beta   90.00
_cell.angle_gamma   90.00
#
_symmetry.space_group_name_H-M   'P 1'
#
loop_
_entity.id
_entity.type
_entity.pdbx_description
1 polymer ?
#
loop_
_entity_poly.entity_id
_entity_poly.type
_entity_poly.pdbx_seq_one_letter_code
_entity_poly.pdbx_strand_id
1 'polypeptide(L)'
;MSRLLRSISITTTLSAEDAVGVLLEREQGQTPSSYADAVTRLSTVSVYGEVETRDVAGIKRRLRAGLAALAAEGIDLGPATIRVRQVPARDWSESWKRHFKPLDLGPRLLVKPSWSRRLPKKGQALVVLDPGLSFGTGQHATTRFCLGQLVALHDPGAAAPSLLDVGTGSGILAIAAVKLGYQPVAAFDFDADCVRVARENAELNGVAHLVDLTHDDITRVPKRAKTRYSVVCANLIYDLLIAERDRLLARVAPGGSLVLAGILTTQFDLVRRAFEEAGWRLVASTTDQEWRSGTFREQATGRKAR
;
A
#
# COMPACT_ATOMS: atom_id res chain seq x y z
N MET A 1 -34.08 12.38 -8.56
CA MET A 1 -33.14 13.50 -8.87
C MET A 1 -31.77 13.06 -8.40
N SER A 2 -30.75 13.00 -9.26
CA SER A 2 -29.39 12.64 -8.87
C SER A 2 -28.81 13.73 -7.99
N ARG A 3 -28.37 13.38 -6.80
CA ARG A 3 -27.68 14.26 -5.85
C ARG A 3 -26.39 14.75 -6.50
N LEU A 4 -26.18 16.07 -6.57
CA LEU A 4 -24.96 16.66 -7.11
C LEU A 4 -23.98 16.91 -5.96
N LEU A 5 -22.74 16.45 -6.12
CA LEU A 5 -21.63 16.78 -5.25
C LEU A 5 -20.78 17.88 -5.90
N ARG A 6 -20.13 18.68 -5.08
CA ARG A 6 -19.10 19.60 -5.55
C ARG A 6 -17.73 19.00 -5.30
N SER A 7 -16.89 19.00 -6.33
CA SER A 7 -15.46 18.72 -6.24
C SER A 7 -14.72 20.05 -6.22
N ILE A 8 -13.86 20.23 -5.24
CA ILE A 8 -12.91 21.33 -5.17
C ILE A 8 -11.53 20.70 -5.18
N SER A 9 -10.71 21.04 -6.17
CA SER A 9 -9.36 20.51 -6.29
C SER A 9 -8.34 21.62 -6.51
N ILE A 10 -7.14 21.41 -5.99
CA ILE A 10 -5.97 22.28 -6.17
C ILE A 10 -4.83 21.41 -6.70
N THR A 11 -4.27 21.82 -7.85
CA THR A 11 -3.07 21.19 -8.38
C THR A 11 -1.84 21.93 -7.86
N THR A 12 -0.93 21.22 -7.21
CA THR A 12 0.24 21.77 -6.50
C THR A 12 1.48 20.90 -6.70
N THR A 13 2.62 21.29 -6.14
CA THR A 13 3.81 20.43 -6.08
C THR A 13 3.62 19.27 -5.10
N LEU A 14 4.42 18.21 -5.21
CA LEU A 14 4.41 17.10 -4.25
C LEU A 14 4.79 17.56 -2.84
N SER A 15 5.74 18.52 -2.73
CA SER A 15 6.19 19.07 -1.44
C SER A 15 5.14 19.93 -0.74
N ALA A 16 4.17 20.48 -1.47
CA ALA A 16 3.11 21.31 -0.92
C ALA A 16 1.80 20.54 -0.71
N GLU A 17 1.76 19.26 -1.03
CA GLU A 17 0.54 18.41 -0.96
C GLU A 17 -0.13 18.49 0.41
N ASP A 18 0.63 18.23 1.48
CA ASP A 18 0.12 18.23 2.85
C ASP A 18 -0.40 19.61 3.27
N ALA A 19 0.36 20.68 2.99
CA ALA A 19 -0.03 22.02 3.34
C ALA A 19 -1.33 22.47 2.61
N VAL A 20 -1.47 22.08 1.34
CA VAL A 20 -2.69 22.33 0.55
C VAL A 20 -3.83 21.45 1.05
N GLY A 21 -3.54 20.22 1.51
CA GLY A 21 -4.51 19.35 2.15
C GLY A 21 -5.13 20.00 3.40
N VAL A 22 -4.29 20.46 4.32
CA VAL A 22 -4.71 21.17 5.54
C VAL A 22 -5.53 22.42 5.21
N LEU A 23 -5.12 23.18 4.19
CA LEU A 23 -5.87 24.36 3.74
C LEU A 23 -7.28 23.97 3.26
N LEU A 24 -7.40 22.92 2.44
CA LEU A 24 -8.68 22.45 1.92
C LEU A 24 -9.57 21.90 3.04
N GLU A 25 -9.02 21.13 3.96
CA GLU A 25 -9.75 20.58 5.11
C GLU A 25 -10.29 21.70 6.00
N ARG A 26 -9.47 22.70 6.33
CA ARG A 26 -9.88 23.86 7.12
C ARG A 26 -11.00 24.66 6.46
N GLU A 27 -10.91 24.88 5.14
CA GLU A 27 -11.88 25.71 4.41
C GLU A 27 -13.19 24.98 4.08
N GLN A 28 -13.17 23.64 4.05
CA GLN A 28 -14.32 22.85 3.59
C GLN A 28 -14.86 21.88 4.67
N GLY A 29 -14.12 21.65 5.76
CA GLY A 29 -14.53 20.73 6.83
C GLY A 29 -14.56 19.25 6.41
N GLN A 30 -13.80 18.90 5.40
CA GLN A 30 -13.79 17.54 4.83
C GLN A 30 -12.37 17.07 4.60
N THR A 31 -12.11 15.80 4.88
CA THR A 31 -10.80 15.19 4.69
C THR A 31 -10.43 15.17 3.20
N PRO A 32 -9.30 15.75 2.81
CA PRO A 32 -8.85 15.77 1.44
C PRO A 32 -8.33 14.41 0.99
N SER A 33 -8.44 14.16 -0.31
CA SER A 33 -7.74 13.08 -1.00
C SER A 33 -6.76 13.65 -1.99
N SER A 34 -5.58 13.06 -2.14
CA SER A 34 -4.57 13.50 -3.10
C SER A 34 -4.31 12.45 -4.17
N TYR A 35 -3.90 12.93 -5.34
CA TYR A 35 -3.44 12.14 -6.45
C TYR A 35 -2.17 12.76 -7.02
N ALA A 36 -1.06 12.04 -6.89
CA ALA A 36 0.23 12.43 -7.46
C ALA A 36 0.37 11.88 -8.88
N ASP A 37 0.68 12.77 -9.82
CA ASP A 37 1.00 12.41 -11.21
C ASP A 37 2.51 12.27 -11.36
N ALA A 38 2.97 11.05 -11.60
CA ALA A 38 4.39 10.71 -11.72
C ALA A 38 5.07 11.36 -12.93
N VAL A 39 4.32 11.71 -13.97
CA VAL A 39 4.86 12.32 -15.20
C VAL A 39 5.07 13.82 -15.01
N THR A 40 4.06 14.51 -14.47
CA THR A 40 4.12 15.97 -14.24
C THR A 40 4.80 16.35 -12.93
N ARG A 41 5.00 15.40 -12.00
CA ARG A 41 5.48 15.61 -10.63
C ARG A 41 4.61 16.62 -9.85
N LEU A 42 3.34 16.68 -10.18
CA LEU A 42 2.36 17.50 -9.51
C LEU A 42 1.38 16.62 -8.75
N SER A 43 0.86 17.13 -7.65
CA SER A 43 -0.24 16.53 -6.92
C SER A 43 -1.54 17.30 -7.14
N THR A 44 -2.65 16.60 -7.20
CA THR A 44 -4.00 17.18 -7.18
C THR A 44 -4.68 16.79 -5.88
N VAL A 45 -4.80 17.75 -4.98
CA VAL A 45 -5.50 17.59 -3.69
C VAL A 45 -6.95 17.98 -3.88
N SER A 46 -7.87 17.13 -3.45
CA SER A 46 -9.30 17.27 -3.72
C SER A 46 -10.15 17.00 -2.49
N VAL A 47 -11.22 17.78 -2.32
CA VAL A 47 -12.30 17.49 -1.37
C VAL A 47 -13.62 17.38 -2.13
N TYR A 48 -14.52 16.56 -1.59
CA TYR A 48 -15.83 16.31 -2.18
C TYR A 48 -16.90 16.45 -1.11
N GLY A 49 -17.97 17.17 -1.39
CA GLY A 49 -19.03 17.35 -0.42
C GLY A 49 -20.33 17.87 -1.03
N GLU A 50 -21.39 17.74 -0.23
CA GLU A 50 -22.64 18.41 -0.53
C GLU A 50 -22.45 19.90 -0.33
N VAL A 51 -22.86 20.67 -1.31
CA VAL A 51 -22.68 22.11 -1.23
C VAL A 51 -24.02 22.78 -1.08
N GLU A 52 -24.27 23.25 0.13
CA GLU A 52 -25.40 24.13 0.42
C GLU A 52 -25.24 25.53 -0.17
N THR A 53 -24.01 25.97 -0.46
CA THR A 53 -23.73 27.31 -0.94
C THR A 53 -23.48 27.36 -2.45
N ARG A 54 -24.18 28.25 -3.13
CA ARG A 54 -23.94 28.61 -4.55
C ARG A 54 -22.71 29.51 -4.76
N ASP A 55 -22.00 29.91 -3.69
CA ASP A 55 -20.92 30.91 -3.73
C ASP A 55 -19.58 30.30 -4.13
N VAL A 56 -19.44 29.90 -5.40
CA VAL A 56 -18.15 29.42 -5.97
C VAL A 56 -17.09 30.53 -5.96
N ALA A 57 -17.49 31.78 -6.11
CA ALA A 57 -16.56 32.91 -6.14
C ALA A 57 -15.93 33.16 -4.77
N GLY A 58 -16.72 33.06 -3.70
CA GLY A 58 -16.23 33.18 -2.33
C GLY A 58 -15.29 32.04 -1.94
N ILE A 59 -15.62 30.79 -2.31
CA ILE A 59 -14.74 29.66 -2.09
C ILE A 59 -13.37 29.89 -2.77
N LYS A 60 -13.36 30.22 -4.06
CA LYS A 60 -12.11 30.51 -4.79
C LYS A 60 -11.33 31.66 -4.18
N ARG A 61 -12.00 32.70 -3.68
CA ARG A 61 -11.34 33.86 -3.03
C ARG A 61 -10.63 33.41 -1.74
N ARG A 62 -11.31 32.68 -0.85
CA ARG A 62 -10.71 32.16 0.40
C ARG A 62 -9.53 31.22 0.13
N LEU A 63 -9.68 30.29 -0.80
CA LEU A 63 -8.60 29.38 -1.17
C LEU A 63 -7.40 30.13 -1.76
N ARG A 64 -7.60 31.15 -2.61
CA ARG A 64 -6.51 31.99 -3.12
C ARG A 64 -5.79 32.73 -2.00
N ALA A 65 -6.53 33.27 -1.04
CA ALA A 65 -5.93 33.91 0.12
C ALA A 65 -5.08 32.94 0.97
N GLY A 66 -5.59 31.73 1.20
CA GLY A 66 -4.83 30.69 1.90
C GLY A 66 -3.58 30.24 1.14
N LEU A 67 -3.67 30.05 -0.17
CA LEU A 67 -2.51 29.73 -1.02
C LEU A 67 -1.47 30.86 -1.01
N ALA A 68 -1.90 32.12 -1.05
CA ALA A 68 -1.00 33.27 -0.96
C ALA A 68 -0.27 33.30 0.40
N ALA A 69 -0.94 32.96 1.48
CA ALA A 69 -0.30 32.84 2.81
C ALA A 69 0.77 31.73 2.84
N LEU A 70 0.47 30.55 2.30
CA LEU A 70 1.43 29.44 2.20
C LEU A 70 2.65 29.83 1.35
N ALA A 71 2.43 30.53 0.23
CA ALA A 71 3.51 31.03 -0.61
C ALA A 71 4.40 32.07 0.12
N ALA A 72 3.78 32.93 0.95
CA ALA A 72 4.52 33.91 1.76
C ALA A 72 5.40 33.25 2.85
N GLU A 73 5.04 32.03 3.28
CA GLU A 73 5.86 31.20 4.17
C GLU A 73 6.96 30.43 3.43
N GLY A 74 7.13 30.66 2.13
CA GLY A 74 8.18 30.05 1.31
C GLY A 74 7.87 28.68 0.73
N ILE A 75 6.59 28.24 0.77
CA ILE A 75 6.17 26.95 0.20
C ILE A 75 6.03 27.13 -1.32
N ASP A 76 6.76 26.31 -2.08
CA ASP A 76 6.58 26.24 -3.54
C ASP A 76 5.30 25.49 -3.89
N LEU A 77 4.28 26.24 -4.27
CA LEU A 77 2.97 25.71 -4.63
C LEU A 77 2.86 25.25 -6.09
N GLY A 78 3.86 25.52 -6.93
CA GLY A 78 3.80 25.25 -8.36
C GLY A 78 2.62 25.98 -9.03
N PRO A 79 1.79 25.30 -9.85
CA PRO A 79 0.72 25.96 -10.60
C PRO A 79 -0.43 26.46 -9.72
N ALA A 80 -0.61 26.00 -8.51
CA ALA A 80 -1.63 26.37 -7.54
C ALA A 80 -3.06 26.53 -8.16
N THR A 81 -3.38 25.64 -9.11
CA THR A 81 -4.60 25.76 -9.94
C THR A 81 -5.81 25.26 -9.18
N ILE A 82 -6.75 26.18 -8.87
CA ILE A 82 -8.02 25.86 -8.20
C ILE A 82 -9.08 25.50 -9.24
N ARG A 83 -9.67 24.31 -9.13
CA ARG A 83 -10.82 23.88 -9.92
C ARG A 83 -12.01 23.59 -9.01
N VAL A 84 -13.17 24.13 -9.35
CA VAL A 84 -14.44 23.82 -8.68
C VAL A 84 -15.39 23.29 -9.74
N ARG A 85 -15.89 22.08 -9.56
CA ARG A 85 -16.78 21.39 -10.50
C ARG A 85 -17.99 20.83 -9.75
N GLN A 86 -19.14 20.80 -10.39
CA GLN A 86 -20.24 19.96 -9.94
C GLN A 86 -20.09 18.60 -10.60
N VAL A 87 -20.15 17.57 -9.81
CA VAL A 87 -20.08 16.17 -10.27
C VAL A 87 -21.33 15.45 -9.78
N PRO A 88 -22.04 14.71 -10.62
CA PRO A 88 -23.11 13.85 -10.15
C PRO A 88 -22.56 12.89 -9.09
N ALA A 89 -23.27 12.71 -7.98
CA ALA A 89 -22.83 11.79 -6.90
C ALA A 89 -22.58 10.37 -7.45
N ARG A 90 -23.30 9.98 -8.48
CA ARG A 90 -23.14 8.73 -9.20
C ARG A 90 -21.83 8.68 -10.01
N ASP A 91 -21.43 9.79 -10.65
CA ASP A 91 -20.21 9.85 -11.45
C ASP A 91 -18.95 9.91 -10.57
N TRP A 92 -19.05 10.48 -9.37
CA TRP A 92 -17.95 10.49 -8.42
C TRP A 92 -17.66 9.08 -7.91
N SER A 93 -18.69 8.35 -7.48
CA SER A 93 -18.52 6.97 -7.00
C SER A 93 -18.04 6.02 -8.11
N GLU A 94 -18.12 6.42 -9.39
CA GLU A 94 -17.72 5.59 -10.52
C GLU A 94 -16.47 6.08 -11.26
N SER A 95 -16.14 7.39 -11.19
CA SER A 95 -14.97 7.91 -11.93
C SER A 95 -13.65 7.39 -11.39
N TRP A 96 -13.50 7.27 -10.08
CA TRP A 96 -12.31 6.69 -9.46
C TRP A 96 -12.19 5.18 -9.70
N LYS A 97 -13.32 4.47 -9.84
CA LYS A 97 -13.34 3.04 -10.16
C LYS A 97 -12.63 2.71 -11.47
N ARG A 98 -12.64 3.65 -12.44
CA ARG A 98 -11.96 3.46 -13.75
C ARG A 98 -10.44 3.40 -13.63
N HIS A 99 -9.87 3.96 -12.57
CA HIS A 99 -8.43 3.95 -12.32
C HIS A 99 -7.96 2.64 -11.70
N PHE A 100 -8.85 1.87 -11.07
CA PHE A 100 -8.52 0.57 -10.47
C PHE A 100 -8.77 -0.58 -11.45
N LYS A 101 -7.73 -0.87 -12.23
CA LYS A 101 -7.76 -1.99 -13.17
C LYS A 101 -7.43 -3.31 -12.46
N PRO A 102 -8.01 -4.45 -12.90
CA PRO A 102 -7.57 -5.74 -12.42
C PRO A 102 -6.07 -5.94 -12.63
N LEU A 103 -5.40 -6.45 -11.61
CA LEU A 103 -3.99 -6.82 -11.63
C LEU A 103 -3.88 -8.32 -11.91
N ASP A 104 -3.39 -8.66 -13.11
CA ASP A 104 -3.15 -10.05 -13.54
C ASP A 104 -1.68 -10.41 -13.27
N LEU A 105 -1.44 -11.29 -12.31
CA LEU A 105 -0.12 -11.80 -11.96
C LEU A 105 0.10 -13.19 -12.57
N GLY A 106 -0.07 -13.26 -13.87
CA GLY A 106 0.12 -14.46 -14.67
C GLY A 106 -0.96 -15.53 -14.43
N PRO A 107 -0.65 -16.81 -14.61
CA PRO A 107 -1.66 -17.88 -14.57
C PRO A 107 -2.17 -18.17 -13.16
N ARG A 108 -1.56 -17.61 -12.11
CA ARG A 108 -1.77 -18.06 -10.74
C ARG A 108 -2.57 -17.11 -9.86
N LEU A 109 -2.54 -15.79 -10.11
CA LEU A 109 -3.21 -14.82 -9.24
C LEU A 109 -3.85 -13.69 -10.07
N LEU A 110 -5.11 -13.41 -9.79
CA LEU A 110 -5.84 -12.23 -10.25
C LEU A 110 -6.33 -11.46 -9.03
N VAL A 111 -5.96 -10.18 -8.95
CA VAL A 111 -6.53 -9.23 -7.97
C VAL A 111 -7.44 -8.28 -8.73
N LYS A 112 -8.66 -8.07 -8.28
CA LYS A 112 -9.61 -7.17 -8.93
C LYS A 112 -10.52 -6.49 -7.92
N PRO A 113 -11.04 -5.29 -8.23
CA PRO A 113 -12.14 -4.71 -7.45
C PRO A 113 -13.46 -5.46 -7.72
N SER A 114 -14.41 -5.35 -6.78
CA SER A 114 -15.71 -6.05 -6.81
C SER A 114 -16.52 -5.73 -8.06
N TRP A 115 -16.46 -4.47 -8.55
CA TRP A 115 -17.18 -4.03 -9.76
C TRP A 115 -16.56 -4.51 -11.07
N SER A 116 -15.37 -5.09 -11.06
CA SER A 116 -14.74 -5.62 -12.27
C SER A 116 -15.40 -6.92 -12.70
N ARG A 117 -15.80 -7.00 -13.97
CA ARG A 117 -16.39 -8.20 -14.58
C ARG A 117 -15.34 -9.23 -15.02
N ARG A 118 -14.03 -8.93 -14.85
CA ARG A 118 -12.96 -9.86 -15.24
C ARG A 118 -13.06 -11.13 -14.40
N LEU A 119 -13.09 -12.28 -15.08
CA LEU A 119 -13.09 -13.60 -14.45
C LEU A 119 -11.66 -14.15 -14.36
N PRO A 120 -11.33 -14.92 -13.31
CA PRO A 120 -10.05 -15.62 -13.25
C PRO A 120 -9.97 -16.70 -14.33
N LYS A 121 -8.75 -16.98 -14.78
CA LYS A 121 -8.46 -18.13 -15.65
C LYS A 121 -8.59 -19.43 -14.85
N LYS A 122 -8.68 -20.57 -15.55
CA LYS A 122 -8.70 -21.88 -14.89
C LYS A 122 -7.45 -22.06 -14.01
N GLY A 123 -7.66 -22.34 -12.73
CA GLY A 123 -6.59 -22.50 -11.74
C GLY A 123 -5.97 -21.20 -11.20
N GLN A 124 -6.46 -20.04 -11.66
CA GLN A 124 -6.00 -18.75 -11.15
C GLN A 124 -6.73 -18.39 -9.86
N ALA A 125 -5.99 -18.16 -8.78
CA ALA A 125 -6.54 -17.65 -7.52
C ALA A 125 -7.12 -16.25 -7.72
N LEU A 126 -8.26 -15.97 -7.09
CA LEU A 126 -8.95 -14.69 -7.16
C LEU A 126 -8.94 -14.00 -5.81
N VAL A 127 -8.44 -12.76 -5.79
CA VAL A 127 -8.60 -11.82 -4.68
C VAL A 127 -9.51 -10.67 -5.13
N VAL A 128 -10.56 -10.42 -4.38
CA VAL A 128 -11.45 -9.28 -4.55
C VAL A 128 -11.10 -8.25 -3.49
N LEU A 129 -10.70 -7.06 -3.91
CA LEU A 129 -10.33 -6.00 -3.00
C LEU A 129 -10.78 -4.66 -3.55
N ASP A 130 -11.65 -4.00 -2.82
CA ASP A 130 -12.09 -2.66 -3.15
C ASP A 130 -11.14 -1.64 -2.52
N PRO A 131 -10.66 -0.66 -3.29
CA PRO A 131 -9.85 0.42 -2.75
C PRO A 131 -10.62 1.17 -1.67
N GLY A 132 -10.06 1.20 -0.48
CA GLY A 132 -10.57 1.92 0.68
C GLY A 132 -9.62 3.03 1.11
N LEU A 133 -9.82 3.56 2.31
CA LEU A 133 -8.95 4.57 2.93
C LEU A 133 -7.60 3.98 3.40
N SER A 134 -7.48 2.64 3.49
CA SER A 134 -6.23 1.97 3.89
C SER A 134 -5.29 1.78 2.71
N PHE A 135 -3.99 1.83 2.98
CA PHE A 135 -2.92 1.56 2.00
C PHE A 135 -3.00 0.11 1.48
N GLY A 136 -2.56 -0.11 0.23
CA GLY A 136 -2.44 -1.46 -0.33
C GLY A 136 -3.58 -1.86 -1.29
N THR A 137 -3.90 -0.99 -2.24
CA THR A 137 -4.93 -1.28 -3.29
C THR A 137 -4.47 -2.28 -4.37
N GLY A 138 -3.24 -2.79 -4.28
CA GLY A 138 -2.63 -3.65 -5.30
C GLY A 138 -2.07 -2.90 -6.52
N GLN A 139 -2.43 -1.65 -6.73
CA GLN A 139 -1.95 -0.85 -7.87
C GLN A 139 -0.53 -0.29 -7.65
N HIS A 140 -0.13 -0.10 -6.39
CA HIS A 140 1.17 0.43 -6.04
C HIS A 140 2.29 -0.54 -6.44
N ALA A 141 3.40 -0.02 -6.93
CA ALA A 141 4.57 -0.80 -7.39
C ALA A 141 5.08 -1.78 -6.32
N THR A 142 5.13 -1.33 -5.07
CA THR A 142 5.61 -2.11 -3.92
C THR A 142 4.69 -3.29 -3.61
N THR A 143 3.38 -3.09 -3.61
CA THR A 143 2.39 -4.16 -3.39
C THR A 143 2.41 -5.17 -4.53
N ARG A 144 2.55 -4.69 -5.78
CA ARG A 144 2.66 -5.56 -6.97
C ARG A 144 3.90 -6.45 -6.89
N PHE A 145 5.03 -5.91 -6.45
CA PHE A 145 6.25 -6.71 -6.22
C PHE A 145 6.01 -7.80 -5.19
N CYS A 146 5.47 -7.47 -4.01
CA CYS A 146 5.18 -8.46 -2.96
C CYS A 146 4.25 -9.57 -3.46
N LEU A 147 3.15 -9.24 -4.12
CA LEU A 147 2.23 -10.22 -4.72
C LEU A 147 2.94 -11.11 -5.75
N GLY A 148 3.80 -10.54 -6.59
CA GLY A 148 4.62 -11.29 -7.56
C GLY A 148 5.57 -12.26 -6.87
N GLN A 149 6.17 -11.85 -5.74
CA GLN A 149 7.03 -12.72 -4.95
C GLN A 149 6.24 -13.86 -4.28
N LEU A 150 5.03 -13.61 -3.76
CA LEU A 150 4.17 -14.69 -3.25
C LEU A 150 3.87 -15.72 -4.33
N VAL A 151 3.60 -15.28 -5.57
CA VAL A 151 3.40 -16.20 -6.70
C VAL A 151 4.67 -17.00 -7.02
N ALA A 152 5.84 -16.34 -7.04
CA ALA A 152 7.12 -16.96 -7.41
C ALA A 152 7.67 -17.91 -6.34
N LEU A 153 7.44 -17.61 -5.06
CA LEU A 153 7.93 -18.39 -3.92
C LEU A 153 7.03 -19.57 -3.55
N HIS A 154 5.83 -19.66 -4.10
CA HIS A 154 4.93 -20.78 -3.89
C HIS A 154 5.14 -21.84 -4.98
N ASP A 155 5.56 -23.03 -4.58
CA ASP A 155 5.60 -24.22 -5.44
C ASP A 155 4.38 -25.11 -5.13
N PRO A 156 3.45 -25.30 -6.09
CA PRO A 156 2.28 -26.15 -5.88
C PRO A 156 2.60 -27.62 -5.63
N GLY A 157 3.79 -28.09 -6.04
CA GLY A 157 4.26 -29.46 -5.86
C GLY A 157 4.98 -29.71 -4.52
N ALA A 158 5.27 -28.67 -3.76
CA ALA A 158 5.95 -28.74 -2.48
C ALA A 158 4.97 -28.62 -1.30
N ALA A 159 5.49 -28.83 -0.07
CA ALA A 159 4.71 -28.52 1.13
C ALA A 159 4.29 -27.06 1.17
N ALA A 160 3.08 -26.79 1.65
CA ALA A 160 2.53 -25.43 1.72
C ALA A 160 3.48 -24.50 2.49
N PRO A 161 3.95 -23.39 1.90
CA PRO A 161 4.77 -22.43 2.62
C PRO A 161 3.90 -21.61 3.59
N SER A 162 4.50 -21.14 4.67
CA SER A 162 3.85 -20.23 5.61
C SER A 162 4.20 -18.78 5.32
N LEU A 163 3.29 -17.86 5.66
CA LEU A 163 3.48 -16.41 5.48
C LEU A 163 3.28 -15.64 6.78
N LEU A 164 4.15 -14.66 7.02
CA LEU A 164 3.90 -13.54 7.91
C LEU A 164 3.87 -12.23 7.09
N ASP A 165 2.79 -11.48 7.22
CA ASP A 165 2.61 -10.15 6.61
C ASP A 165 2.71 -9.07 7.70
N VAL A 166 3.79 -8.28 7.65
CA VAL A 166 4.12 -7.24 8.65
C VAL A 166 3.72 -5.88 8.11
N GLY A 167 2.79 -5.20 8.80
CA GLY A 167 2.15 -3.99 8.31
C GLY A 167 1.18 -4.32 7.18
N THR A 168 0.17 -5.14 7.50
CA THR A 168 -0.70 -5.78 6.49
C THR A 168 -1.63 -4.79 5.75
N GLY A 169 -1.89 -3.61 6.33
CA GLY A 169 -2.76 -2.59 5.74
C GLY A 169 -4.14 -3.14 5.37
N SER A 170 -4.42 -3.23 4.08
CA SER A 170 -5.69 -3.78 3.56
C SER A 170 -5.83 -5.31 3.71
N GLY A 171 -4.80 -6.01 4.14
CA GLY A 171 -4.77 -7.49 4.20
C GLY A 171 -4.48 -8.17 2.85
N ILE A 172 -4.20 -7.42 1.80
CA ILE A 172 -4.08 -7.94 0.44
C ILE A 172 -3.06 -9.07 0.29
N LEU A 173 -1.88 -8.96 0.94
CA LEU A 173 -0.82 -9.97 0.85
C LEU A 173 -1.22 -11.24 1.60
N ALA A 174 -1.76 -11.11 2.81
CA ALA A 174 -2.23 -12.24 3.60
C ALA A 174 -3.37 -12.98 2.89
N ILE A 175 -4.36 -12.25 2.34
CA ILE A 175 -5.48 -12.82 1.58
C ILE A 175 -4.96 -13.55 0.32
N ALA A 176 -4.06 -12.90 -0.44
CA ALA A 176 -3.47 -13.49 -1.63
C ALA A 176 -2.69 -14.78 -1.31
N ALA A 177 -1.94 -14.78 -0.20
CA ALA A 177 -1.21 -15.95 0.24
C ALA A 177 -2.13 -17.14 0.54
N VAL A 178 -3.21 -16.93 1.31
CA VAL A 178 -4.20 -18.00 1.55
C VAL A 178 -4.78 -18.52 0.24
N LYS A 179 -5.17 -17.61 -0.67
CA LYS A 179 -5.73 -18.00 -1.99
C LYS A 179 -4.73 -18.74 -2.87
N LEU A 180 -3.44 -18.53 -2.69
CA LEU A 180 -2.36 -19.26 -3.37
C LEU A 180 -2.04 -20.61 -2.71
N GLY A 181 -2.53 -20.88 -1.48
CA GLY A 181 -2.28 -22.12 -0.75
C GLY A 181 -1.20 -22.03 0.33
N TYR A 182 -0.81 -20.83 0.76
CA TYR A 182 0.04 -20.66 1.94
C TYR A 182 -0.69 -21.08 3.21
N GLN A 183 0.02 -21.77 4.12
CA GLN A 183 -0.51 -22.21 5.42
C GLN A 183 0.63 -22.57 6.38
N PRO A 184 0.64 -22.05 7.64
CA PRO A 184 -0.24 -21.00 8.17
C PRO A 184 0.07 -19.61 7.58
N VAL A 185 -0.94 -18.72 7.66
CA VAL A 185 -0.81 -17.31 7.31
C VAL A 185 -1.11 -16.47 8.55
N ALA A 186 -0.17 -15.63 8.95
CA ALA A 186 -0.34 -14.63 10.00
C ALA A 186 -0.11 -13.23 9.44
N ALA A 187 -0.78 -12.24 9.99
CA ALA A 187 -0.64 -10.86 9.61
C ALA A 187 -0.91 -9.94 10.79
N PHE A 188 -0.25 -8.78 10.83
CA PHE A 188 -0.54 -7.77 11.83
C PHE A 188 -0.31 -6.36 11.30
N ASP A 189 -0.94 -5.40 11.98
CA ASP A 189 -0.72 -3.99 11.75
C ASP A 189 -0.75 -3.24 13.08
N PHE A 190 -0.01 -2.12 13.18
CA PHE A 190 -0.01 -1.26 14.36
C PHE A 190 -1.26 -0.37 14.42
N ASP A 191 -1.93 -0.16 13.29
CA ASP A 191 -3.16 0.59 13.16
C ASP A 191 -4.38 -0.33 13.28
N ALA A 192 -5.19 -0.10 14.29
CA ALA A 192 -6.41 -0.85 14.54
C ALA A 192 -7.42 -0.74 13.38
N ASP A 193 -7.45 0.39 12.67
CA ASP A 193 -8.30 0.56 11.49
C ASP A 193 -7.82 -0.30 10.32
N CYS A 194 -6.51 -0.43 10.11
CA CYS A 194 -5.95 -1.36 9.14
C CYS A 194 -6.35 -2.81 9.48
N VAL A 195 -6.23 -3.22 10.74
CA VAL A 195 -6.65 -4.57 11.18
C VAL A 195 -8.14 -4.81 10.93
N ARG A 196 -9.00 -3.83 11.21
CA ARG A 196 -10.43 -3.92 10.91
C ARG A 196 -10.69 -4.09 9.41
N VAL A 197 -10.07 -3.25 8.58
CA VAL A 197 -10.20 -3.30 7.10
C VAL A 197 -9.66 -4.62 6.54
N ALA A 198 -8.51 -5.09 7.03
CA ALA A 198 -7.96 -6.39 6.62
C ALA A 198 -8.91 -7.55 6.94
N ARG A 199 -9.59 -7.50 8.09
CA ARG A 199 -10.58 -8.51 8.47
C ARG A 199 -11.79 -8.48 7.55
N GLU A 200 -12.36 -7.31 7.30
CA GLU A 200 -13.49 -7.13 6.37
C GLU A 200 -13.14 -7.65 4.96
N ASN A 201 -11.93 -7.35 4.47
CA ASN A 201 -11.45 -7.85 3.19
C ASN A 201 -11.23 -9.38 3.19
N ALA A 202 -10.73 -9.95 4.28
CA ALA A 202 -10.58 -11.39 4.42
C ALA A 202 -11.94 -12.10 4.46
N GLU A 203 -12.94 -11.51 5.09
CA GLU A 203 -14.34 -11.99 5.08
C GLU A 203 -14.93 -11.93 3.67
N LEU A 204 -14.78 -10.80 2.96
CA LEU A 204 -15.20 -10.64 1.57
C LEU A 204 -14.63 -11.73 0.65
N ASN A 205 -13.41 -12.16 0.93
CA ASN A 205 -12.74 -13.22 0.18
C ASN A 205 -12.99 -14.63 0.73
N GLY A 206 -13.74 -14.79 1.82
CA GLY A 206 -14.06 -16.09 2.44
C GLY A 206 -12.85 -16.76 3.10
N VAL A 207 -11.83 -15.99 3.52
CA VAL A 207 -10.57 -16.53 4.09
C VAL A 207 -10.28 -16.04 5.52
N ALA A 208 -11.17 -15.29 6.15
CA ALA A 208 -10.94 -14.72 7.48
C ALA A 208 -10.55 -15.75 8.54
N HIS A 209 -11.08 -16.97 8.46
CA HIS A 209 -10.77 -18.07 9.38
C HIS A 209 -9.41 -18.74 9.11
N LEU A 210 -8.72 -18.38 8.04
CA LEU A 210 -7.42 -18.92 7.62
C LEU A 210 -6.26 -17.92 7.83
N VAL A 211 -6.57 -16.70 8.27
CA VAL A 211 -5.58 -15.66 8.57
C VAL A 211 -5.58 -15.38 10.07
N ASP A 212 -4.46 -15.61 10.73
CA ASP A 212 -4.23 -15.15 12.11
C ASP A 212 -3.89 -13.66 12.07
N LEU A 213 -4.91 -12.82 12.25
CA LEU A 213 -4.82 -11.37 12.12
C LEU A 213 -4.85 -10.70 13.50
N THR A 214 -3.77 -10.03 13.86
CA THR A 214 -3.59 -9.37 15.16
C THR A 214 -3.31 -7.88 15.03
N HIS A 215 -3.66 -7.12 16.07
CA HIS A 215 -3.25 -5.73 16.26
C HIS A 215 -1.95 -5.72 17.04
N ASP A 216 -0.83 -5.56 16.34
CA ASP A 216 0.52 -5.62 16.89
C ASP A 216 1.44 -4.61 16.20
N ASP A 217 2.50 -4.21 16.90
CA ASP A 217 3.51 -3.27 16.41
C ASP A 217 4.87 -3.98 16.31
N ILE A 218 5.49 -3.93 15.13
CA ILE A 218 6.82 -4.53 14.91
C ILE A 218 7.86 -4.03 15.90
N THR A 219 7.74 -2.81 16.41
CA THR A 219 8.66 -2.24 17.40
C THR A 219 8.50 -2.85 18.79
N ARG A 220 7.35 -3.47 19.06
CA ARG A 220 6.98 -4.01 20.40
C ARG A 220 6.98 -5.53 20.44
N VAL A 221 6.81 -6.22 19.31
CA VAL A 221 6.88 -7.68 19.29
C VAL A 221 8.26 -8.18 19.75
N PRO A 222 8.35 -9.35 20.41
CA PRO A 222 9.62 -9.87 20.92
C PRO A 222 10.71 -9.99 19.85
N LYS A 223 11.95 -9.65 20.17
CA LYS A 223 13.11 -9.84 19.26
C LYS A 223 13.35 -11.32 18.92
N ARG A 224 13.03 -12.23 19.84
CA ARG A 224 13.07 -13.68 19.59
C ARG A 224 11.66 -14.14 19.22
N ALA A 225 11.51 -14.67 18.01
CA ALA A 225 10.24 -15.22 17.55
C ALA A 225 10.08 -16.67 18.03
N LYS A 226 8.88 -16.99 18.54
CA LYS A 226 8.50 -18.38 18.83
C LYS A 226 8.13 -19.13 17.56
N THR A 227 7.48 -18.44 16.62
CA THR A 227 7.05 -18.97 15.31
C THR A 227 7.88 -18.32 14.21
N ARG A 228 8.27 -19.11 13.22
CA ARG A 228 9.00 -18.67 12.03
C ARG A 228 8.22 -19.07 10.78
N TYR A 229 8.36 -18.28 9.73
CA TYR A 229 7.59 -18.42 8.50
C TYR A 229 8.53 -18.62 7.31
N SER A 230 8.08 -19.41 6.33
CA SER A 230 8.82 -19.64 5.08
C SER A 230 8.99 -18.35 4.29
N VAL A 231 8.01 -17.47 4.37
CA VAL A 231 8.06 -16.14 3.76
C VAL A 231 7.63 -15.10 4.79
N VAL A 232 8.40 -14.04 4.92
CA VAL A 232 8.03 -12.83 5.68
C VAL A 232 7.98 -11.68 4.68
N CYS A 233 6.84 -11.00 4.60
CA CYS A 233 6.66 -9.77 3.84
C CYS A 233 6.63 -8.58 4.78
N ALA A 234 7.35 -7.50 4.42
CA ALA A 234 7.29 -6.21 5.11
C ALA A 234 7.32 -5.10 4.05
N ASN A 235 6.15 -4.50 3.81
CA ASN A 235 6.00 -3.34 2.92
C ASN A 235 5.90 -2.07 3.76
N LEU A 236 7.06 -1.61 4.27
CA LEU A 236 7.20 -0.57 5.26
C LEU A 236 8.25 0.47 4.83
N ILE A 237 8.28 1.61 5.52
CA ILE A 237 9.29 2.65 5.29
C ILE A 237 10.69 2.16 5.65
N TYR A 238 11.69 2.67 4.93
CA TYR A 238 13.08 2.17 4.97
C TYR A 238 13.74 2.22 6.34
N ASP A 239 13.52 3.28 7.10
CA ASP A 239 14.10 3.48 8.43
C ASP A 239 13.54 2.47 9.46
N LEU A 240 12.24 2.17 9.38
CA LEU A 240 11.62 1.13 10.20
C LEU A 240 12.14 -0.27 9.83
N LEU A 241 12.31 -0.55 8.53
CA LEU A 241 12.90 -1.81 8.08
C LEU A 241 14.32 -2.02 8.63
N ILE A 242 15.13 -0.97 8.66
CA ILE A 242 16.50 -1.01 9.20
C ILE A 242 16.48 -1.14 10.73
N ALA A 243 15.66 -0.33 11.41
CA ALA A 243 15.59 -0.32 12.87
C ALA A 243 15.09 -1.67 13.43
N GLU A 244 14.13 -2.30 12.74
CA GLU A 244 13.50 -3.54 13.18
C GLU A 244 14.01 -4.78 12.44
N ARG A 245 15.13 -4.66 11.74
CA ARG A 245 15.79 -5.71 10.97
C ARG A 245 15.86 -7.03 11.75
N ASP A 246 16.39 -7.00 12.96
CA ASP A 246 16.61 -8.22 13.74
C ASP A 246 15.31 -8.91 14.14
N ARG A 247 14.22 -8.13 14.37
CA ARG A 247 12.89 -8.69 14.62
C ARG A 247 12.31 -9.34 13.36
N LEU A 248 12.50 -8.73 12.19
CA LEU A 248 12.09 -9.30 10.91
C LEU A 248 12.83 -10.60 10.62
N LEU A 249 14.16 -10.59 10.72
CA LEU A 249 15.02 -11.75 10.48
C LEU A 249 14.71 -12.93 11.41
N ALA A 250 14.45 -12.66 12.69
CA ALA A 250 14.11 -13.69 13.67
C ALA A 250 12.83 -14.47 13.32
N ARG A 251 11.96 -13.91 12.47
CA ARG A 251 10.68 -14.49 12.04
C ARG A 251 10.78 -15.31 10.77
N VAL A 252 11.91 -15.25 10.07
CA VAL A 252 12.11 -16.08 8.86
C VAL A 252 12.60 -17.47 9.27
N ALA A 253 11.97 -18.49 8.73
CA ALA A 253 12.41 -19.89 8.91
C ALA A 253 13.74 -20.15 8.22
N PRO A 254 14.54 -21.14 8.66
CA PRO A 254 15.76 -21.54 7.94
C PRO A 254 15.45 -21.84 6.47
N GLY A 255 16.22 -21.24 5.56
CA GLY A 255 15.98 -21.36 4.11
C GLY A 255 14.81 -20.53 3.57
N GLY A 256 14.12 -19.80 4.43
CA GLY A 256 13.01 -18.93 4.06
C GLY A 256 13.43 -17.65 3.33
N SER A 257 12.47 -16.86 2.96
CA SER A 257 12.64 -15.61 2.20
C SER A 257 12.04 -14.42 2.95
N LEU A 258 12.76 -13.30 2.92
CA LEU A 258 12.28 -12.01 3.41
C LEU A 258 12.03 -11.08 2.21
N VAL A 259 10.79 -10.61 2.05
CA VAL A 259 10.35 -9.72 0.98
C VAL A 259 10.18 -8.33 1.56
N LEU A 260 10.99 -7.38 1.09
CA LEU A 260 11.00 -5.99 1.55
C LEU A 260 10.54 -5.05 0.43
N ALA A 261 9.62 -4.16 0.76
CA ALA A 261 9.06 -3.16 -0.15
C ALA A 261 8.73 -1.87 0.62
N GLY A 262 8.23 -0.83 -0.07
CA GLY A 262 7.99 0.47 0.54
C GLY A 262 9.25 1.34 0.60
N ILE A 263 10.25 1.06 -0.25
CA ILE A 263 11.57 1.66 -0.22
C ILE A 263 11.77 2.49 -1.48
N LEU A 264 12.15 3.76 -1.32
CA LEU A 264 12.56 4.58 -2.46
C LEU A 264 13.89 4.10 -3.05
N THR A 265 14.08 4.28 -4.36
CA THR A 265 15.33 3.90 -5.04
C THR A 265 16.56 4.52 -4.40
N THR A 266 16.46 5.76 -3.91
CA THR A 266 17.52 6.49 -3.21
C THR A 266 17.86 5.92 -1.84
N GLN A 267 16.94 5.16 -1.22
CA GLN A 267 17.08 4.58 0.12
C GLN A 267 17.41 3.08 0.07
N PHE A 268 17.20 2.42 -1.06
CA PHE A 268 17.28 0.96 -1.17
C PHE A 268 18.66 0.42 -0.82
N ASP A 269 19.75 1.10 -1.20
CA ASP A 269 21.10 0.62 -0.91
C ASP A 269 21.44 0.69 0.59
N LEU A 270 20.79 1.57 1.37
CA LEU A 270 20.91 1.58 2.83
C LEU A 270 20.27 0.33 3.44
N VAL A 271 19.04 0.01 3.02
CA VAL A 271 18.35 -1.21 3.45
C VAL A 271 19.15 -2.44 3.03
N ARG A 272 19.59 -2.53 1.77
CA ARG A 272 20.36 -3.67 1.28
C ARG A 272 21.60 -3.91 2.13
N ARG A 273 22.42 -2.90 2.39
CA ARG A 273 23.63 -3.02 3.22
C ARG A 273 23.30 -3.50 4.62
N ALA A 274 22.29 -2.93 5.27
CA ALA A 274 21.88 -3.32 6.61
C ALA A 274 21.52 -4.81 6.72
N PHE A 275 20.87 -5.39 5.71
CA PHE A 275 20.52 -6.81 5.69
C PHE A 275 21.70 -7.70 5.25
N GLU A 276 22.57 -7.23 4.33
CA GLU A 276 23.78 -7.94 3.93
C GLU A 276 24.78 -8.06 5.09
N GLU A 277 24.96 -7.01 5.89
CA GLU A 277 25.76 -7.03 7.13
C GLU A 277 25.23 -8.02 8.17
N ALA A 278 23.93 -8.31 8.16
CA ALA A 278 23.33 -9.34 8.99
C ALA A 278 23.43 -10.77 8.42
N GLY A 279 24.19 -10.96 7.32
CA GLY A 279 24.42 -12.26 6.68
C GLY A 279 23.31 -12.67 5.71
N TRP A 280 22.52 -11.73 5.22
CA TRP A 280 21.49 -11.96 4.21
C TRP A 280 21.96 -11.46 2.85
N ARG A 281 21.49 -12.06 1.77
CA ARG A 281 21.81 -11.64 0.40
C ARG A 281 20.54 -11.28 -0.36
N LEU A 282 20.62 -10.27 -1.20
CA LEU A 282 19.59 -9.93 -2.17
C LEU A 282 19.55 -11.01 -3.26
N VAL A 283 18.39 -11.63 -3.48
CA VAL A 283 18.20 -12.68 -4.48
C VAL A 283 17.27 -12.29 -5.61
N ALA A 284 16.41 -11.30 -5.40
CA ALA A 284 15.56 -10.71 -6.44
C ALA A 284 15.33 -9.23 -6.11
N SER A 285 15.23 -8.39 -7.13
CA SER A 285 14.93 -6.96 -6.98
C SER A 285 14.23 -6.43 -8.21
N THR A 286 13.34 -5.48 -8.01
CA THR A 286 12.67 -4.75 -9.09
C THR A 286 12.62 -3.27 -8.75
N THR A 287 12.91 -2.44 -9.74
CA THR A 287 12.69 -0.99 -9.67
C THR A 287 11.49 -0.66 -10.56
N ASP A 288 10.54 0.06 -10.00
CA ASP A 288 9.36 0.56 -10.71
C ASP A 288 9.15 2.02 -10.29
N GLN A 289 9.42 2.93 -11.19
CA GLN A 289 9.48 4.38 -10.96
C GLN A 289 10.45 4.74 -9.81
N GLU A 290 9.98 5.46 -8.80
CA GLU A 290 10.75 5.84 -7.62
C GLU A 290 10.92 4.73 -6.57
N TRP A 291 10.24 3.59 -6.72
CA TRP A 291 10.25 2.50 -5.76
C TRP A 291 11.17 1.37 -6.16
N ARG A 292 11.91 0.85 -5.19
CA ARG A 292 12.71 -0.36 -5.36
C ARG A 292 12.44 -1.33 -4.24
N SER A 293 12.15 -2.57 -4.61
CA SER A 293 11.82 -3.65 -3.68
C SER A 293 12.79 -4.81 -3.86
N GLY A 294 12.96 -5.64 -2.82
CA GLY A 294 13.90 -6.74 -2.87
C GLY A 294 13.47 -7.94 -2.04
N THR A 295 13.89 -9.12 -2.48
CA THR A 295 13.78 -10.38 -1.74
C THR A 295 15.15 -10.80 -1.27
N PHE A 296 15.24 -11.12 0.01
CA PHE A 296 16.47 -11.52 0.67
C PHE A 296 16.38 -12.97 1.18
N ARG A 297 17.52 -13.66 1.20
CA ARG A 297 17.69 -14.98 1.81
C ARG A 297 18.96 -15.00 2.65
N GLU A 298 18.93 -15.80 3.72
CA GLU A 298 20.12 -16.03 4.53
C GLU A 298 21.25 -16.61 3.66
N GLN A 299 22.47 -16.10 3.81
CA GLN A 299 23.64 -16.69 3.16
C GLN A 299 23.90 -18.04 3.80
N ALA A 300 24.02 -19.08 2.97
CA ALA A 300 24.46 -20.35 3.46
C ALA A 300 25.85 -20.15 4.10
N THR A 301 25.91 -20.15 5.42
CA THR A 301 27.18 -20.26 6.11
C THR A 301 27.74 -21.62 5.74
N GLY A 302 28.79 -21.61 4.91
CA GLY A 302 29.53 -22.86 4.59
C GLY A 302 30.05 -23.50 5.89
N ARG A 303 29.23 -24.34 6.52
CA ARG A 303 29.69 -25.27 7.53
C ARG A 303 30.65 -26.19 6.78
N LYS A 304 31.95 -25.86 6.83
CA LYS A 304 32.97 -26.89 6.58
C LYS A 304 32.65 -28.05 7.54
N ALA A 305 32.15 -29.13 6.95
CA ALA A 305 32.13 -30.39 7.67
C ALA A 305 33.54 -30.63 8.19
N ARG A 306 33.69 -30.68 9.51
CA ARG A 306 34.84 -31.22 10.19
C ARG A 306 34.60 -32.71 10.42
#